data_0e48b04ce79a626618a9082be10fbc10
#
_entry.id   0e48b04ce79a626618a9082be10fbc10
#
_cell.length_a   1.000
_cell.length_b   1.000
_cell.length_c   1.000
_cell.angle_alpha   90.00
_cell.angle_beta   90.00
_cell.angle_gamma   90.00
#
_symmetry.space_group_name_H-M   'P 1'
#
loop_
_entity.id
_entity.type
_entity.pdbx_description
1 polymer ?
#
loop_
_entity_poly.entity_id
_entity_poly.type
_entity_poly.pdbx_seq_one_letter_code
_entity_poly.pdbx_strand_id
1 'polypeptide(L)'
;MKKLLYFLYQWFVYVPFLIILTILVAGSGILFTIAFQPKRGFLYSVIVWGKLLCYATLSGVTVKGRGNINPRQSYVFVSNHQGAFDIFLIYGFLHSNFRWIMKKELRQIPLVGKLCEMIGHIFIDRSSMHSIMETLERAKKSLSNGVSVVVFPEGSRTHTGKVGAFKRGAYQLAIDLQIPIVPLTIDGAFEVLSRDSNVMSPGHFNLTIHPPISTEGLTPSDINRLISETRTTIISALPDKFKE
;
A
#
# COMPACT_ATOMS: atom_id res chain seq x y z
N MET A 1 4.61 -18.74 -28.09
CA MET A 1 3.43 -19.48 -27.63
C MET A 1 3.04 -19.13 -26.18
N LYS A 2 3.89 -19.33 -25.15
CA LYS A 2 3.57 -19.02 -23.73
C LYS A 2 3.15 -17.57 -23.48
N LYS A 3 3.82 -16.57 -24.07
CA LYS A 3 3.49 -15.14 -23.92
C LYS A 3 2.10 -14.79 -24.50
N LEU A 4 1.74 -15.38 -25.65
CA LEU A 4 0.42 -15.18 -26.26
C LEU A 4 -0.70 -15.80 -25.41
N LEU A 5 -0.51 -17.01 -24.89
CA LEU A 5 -1.48 -17.65 -24.00
C LEU A 5 -1.67 -16.85 -22.73
N TYR A 6 -0.61 -16.29 -22.13
CA TYR A 6 -0.72 -15.46 -20.94
C TYR A 6 -1.40 -14.10 -21.24
N PHE A 7 -1.15 -13.52 -22.41
CA PHE A 7 -1.85 -12.32 -22.87
C PHE A 7 -3.37 -12.57 -23.02
N LEU A 8 -3.76 -13.70 -23.63
CA LEU A 8 -5.18 -14.08 -23.72
C LEU A 8 -5.78 -14.35 -22.33
N TYR A 9 -5.05 -15.07 -21.47
CA TYR A 9 -5.43 -15.26 -20.07
C TYR A 9 -5.67 -13.93 -19.35
N GLN A 10 -4.76 -12.98 -19.49
CA GLN A 10 -4.87 -11.65 -18.88
C GLN A 10 -6.19 -10.96 -19.25
N TRP A 11 -6.50 -10.88 -20.53
CA TRP A 11 -7.64 -10.10 -21.00
C TRP A 11 -8.99 -10.82 -20.89
N PHE A 12 -9.02 -12.13 -21.06
CA PHE A 12 -10.25 -12.91 -21.05
C PHE A 12 -10.57 -13.58 -19.72
N VAL A 13 -9.58 -13.72 -18.83
CA VAL A 13 -9.79 -14.36 -17.52
C VAL A 13 -9.46 -13.38 -16.39
N TYR A 14 -8.20 -12.90 -16.32
CA TYR A 14 -7.75 -12.09 -15.18
C TYR A 14 -8.47 -10.74 -15.06
N VAL A 15 -8.59 -9.97 -16.15
CA VAL A 15 -9.21 -8.64 -16.10
C VAL A 15 -10.72 -8.73 -15.79
N PRO A 16 -11.52 -9.61 -16.41
CA PRO A 16 -12.89 -9.83 -15.98
C PRO A 16 -13.02 -10.28 -14.52
N PHE A 17 -12.16 -11.21 -14.08
CA PHE A 17 -12.11 -11.66 -12.68
C PHE A 17 -11.81 -10.51 -11.72
N LEU A 18 -10.80 -9.68 -12.00
CA LEU A 18 -10.46 -8.48 -11.24
C LEU A 18 -11.68 -7.57 -11.09
N ILE A 19 -12.37 -7.26 -12.18
CA ILE A 19 -13.52 -6.34 -12.19
C ILE A 19 -14.67 -6.93 -11.37
N ILE A 20 -15.07 -8.16 -11.64
CA ILE A 20 -16.18 -8.83 -10.97
C ILE A 20 -15.89 -8.95 -9.47
N LEU A 21 -14.72 -9.45 -9.10
CA LEU A 21 -14.34 -9.61 -7.70
C LEU A 21 -14.30 -8.25 -6.97
N THR A 22 -13.79 -7.19 -7.62
CA THR A 22 -13.75 -5.84 -7.04
C THR A 22 -15.15 -5.29 -6.82
N ILE A 23 -16.07 -5.47 -7.77
CA ILE A 23 -17.48 -5.05 -7.63
C ILE A 23 -18.15 -5.80 -6.48
N LEU A 24 -17.96 -7.12 -6.39
CA LEU A 24 -18.55 -7.94 -5.33
C LEU A 24 -18.02 -7.55 -3.94
N VAL A 25 -16.70 -7.35 -3.82
CA VAL A 25 -16.09 -6.95 -2.54
C VAL A 25 -16.50 -5.52 -2.18
N ALA A 26 -16.52 -4.59 -3.14
CA ALA A 26 -16.92 -3.22 -2.86
C ALA A 26 -18.41 -3.11 -2.51
N GLY A 27 -19.27 -3.78 -3.26
CA GLY A 27 -20.72 -3.80 -3.03
C GLY A 27 -21.09 -4.45 -1.68
N SER A 28 -20.54 -5.65 -1.41
CA SER A 28 -20.77 -6.32 -0.13
C SER A 28 -20.19 -5.53 1.06
N GLY A 29 -19.04 -4.88 0.89
CA GLY A 29 -18.43 -4.04 1.92
C GLY A 29 -19.28 -2.80 2.25
N ILE A 30 -19.86 -2.16 1.25
CA ILE A 30 -20.79 -1.02 1.45
C ILE A 30 -22.03 -1.51 2.22
N LEU A 31 -22.67 -2.58 1.75
CA LEU A 31 -23.87 -3.15 2.39
C LEU A 31 -23.59 -3.57 3.83
N PHE A 32 -22.48 -4.25 4.07
CA PHE A 32 -22.07 -4.67 5.41
C PHE A 32 -21.82 -3.48 6.35
N THR A 33 -21.15 -2.43 5.84
CA THR A 33 -20.86 -1.23 6.64
C THR A 33 -22.14 -0.46 6.99
N ILE A 34 -23.14 -0.44 6.09
CA ILE A 34 -24.45 0.19 6.35
C ILE A 34 -25.24 -0.62 7.38
N ALA A 35 -25.26 -1.97 7.26
CA ALA A 35 -26.10 -2.83 8.08
C ALA A 35 -25.56 -3.04 9.52
N PHE A 36 -24.25 -3.20 9.68
CA PHE A 36 -23.66 -3.72 10.91
C PHE A 36 -22.66 -2.82 11.63
N GLN A 37 -22.29 -1.68 11.03
CA GLN A 37 -21.33 -0.72 11.60
C GLN A 37 -19.93 -1.23 12.05
N PRO A 38 -19.53 -2.50 12.09
CA PRO A 38 -18.20 -2.87 12.51
C PRO A 38 -17.25 -2.90 11.30
N LYS A 39 -16.37 -1.91 11.25
CA LYS A 39 -15.27 -1.78 10.27
C LYS A 39 -14.34 -3.01 10.18
N ARG A 40 -14.39 -3.93 11.15
CA ARG A 40 -13.49 -5.11 11.21
C ARG A 40 -13.89 -6.27 10.29
N GLY A 41 -15.18 -6.52 10.09
CA GLY A 41 -15.62 -7.64 9.22
C GLY A 41 -15.25 -7.42 7.76
N PHE A 42 -15.25 -6.18 7.31
CA PHE A 42 -14.83 -5.80 5.95
C PHE A 42 -13.34 -6.02 5.70
N LEU A 43 -12.49 -5.92 6.72
CA LEU A 43 -11.04 -6.15 6.58
C LEU A 43 -10.74 -7.55 6.03
N TYR A 44 -11.52 -8.57 6.41
CA TYR A 44 -11.38 -9.93 5.87
C TYR A 44 -11.65 -10.00 4.37
N SER A 45 -12.69 -9.33 3.88
CA SER A 45 -13.02 -9.32 2.45
C SER A 45 -11.91 -8.71 1.60
N VAL A 46 -11.29 -7.63 2.10
CA VAL A 46 -10.18 -6.96 1.40
C VAL A 46 -8.89 -7.79 1.44
N ILE A 47 -8.64 -8.51 2.53
CA ILE A 47 -7.51 -9.46 2.62
C ILE A 47 -7.68 -10.57 1.58
N VAL A 48 -8.86 -11.17 1.51
CA VAL A 48 -9.18 -12.23 0.53
C VAL A 48 -9.06 -11.69 -0.88
N TRP A 49 -9.62 -10.50 -1.16
CA TRP A 49 -9.52 -9.80 -2.43
C TRP A 49 -8.07 -9.61 -2.89
N GLY A 50 -7.21 -9.05 -2.02
CA GLY A 50 -5.80 -8.83 -2.32
C GLY A 50 -5.04 -10.14 -2.61
N LYS A 51 -5.29 -11.19 -1.81
CA LYS A 51 -4.68 -12.51 -2.01
C LYS A 51 -5.11 -13.15 -3.34
N LEU A 52 -6.41 -13.17 -3.62
CA LEU A 52 -6.94 -13.77 -4.85
C LEU A 52 -6.38 -13.05 -6.08
N LEU A 53 -6.29 -11.71 -6.05
CA LEU A 53 -5.74 -10.95 -7.17
C LEU A 53 -4.24 -11.16 -7.38
N CYS A 54 -3.46 -11.33 -6.30
CA CYS A 54 -2.05 -11.70 -6.44
C CYS A 54 -1.90 -13.13 -7.00
N TYR A 55 -2.61 -14.12 -6.47
CA TYR A 55 -2.48 -15.50 -6.93
C TYR A 55 -3.06 -15.72 -8.34
N ALA A 56 -4.11 -14.98 -8.71
CA ALA A 56 -4.67 -15.03 -10.06
C ALA A 56 -3.70 -14.54 -11.15
N THR A 57 -2.59 -13.87 -10.82
CA THR A 57 -1.51 -13.62 -11.78
C THR A 57 -0.65 -14.85 -12.06
N LEU A 58 -0.97 -16.01 -11.50
CA LEU A 58 -0.15 -17.22 -11.51
C LEU A 58 1.24 -17.01 -10.91
N SER A 59 1.34 -16.10 -9.93
CA SER A 59 2.58 -15.74 -9.24
C SER A 59 2.58 -16.27 -7.81
N GLY A 60 3.77 -16.61 -7.31
CA GLY A 60 3.98 -16.93 -5.91
C GLY A 60 4.04 -15.67 -5.03
N VAL A 61 3.87 -15.84 -3.71
CA VAL A 61 4.01 -14.75 -2.73
C VAL A 61 4.82 -15.23 -1.53
N THR A 62 5.85 -14.47 -1.18
CA THR A 62 6.64 -14.67 0.04
C THR A 62 6.54 -13.45 0.93
N VAL A 63 6.32 -13.66 2.23
CA VAL A 63 6.30 -12.58 3.23
C VAL A 63 7.32 -12.87 4.32
N LYS A 64 8.18 -11.90 4.59
CA LYS A 64 9.20 -11.94 5.65
C LYS A 64 8.92 -10.88 6.71
N GLY A 65 9.34 -11.13 7.94
CA GLY A 65 9.32 -10.14 9.01
C GLY A 65 7.96 -9.85 9.65
N ARG A 66 6.97 -10.74 9.53
CA ARG A 66 5.64 -10.55 10.17
C ARG A 66 5.73 -10.34 11.70
N GLY A 67 6.72 -10.95 12.36
CA GLY A 67 6.93 -10.82 13.80
C GLY A 67 7.48 -9.44 14.22
N ASN A 68 7.86 -8.59 13.28
CA ASN A 68 8.40 -7.25 13.58
C ASN A 68 7.31 -6.24 13.97
N ILE A 69 6.04 -6.56 13.76
CA ILE A 69 4.93 -5.64 14.06
C ILE A 69 3.98 -6.23 15.10
N ASN A 70 3.49 -5.37 15.98
CA ASN A 70 2.42 -5.70 16.92
C ASN A 70 1.08 -5.20 16.36
N PRO A 71 0.08 -6.07 16.10
CA PRO A 71 -1.22 -5.67 15.53
C PRO A 71 -2.02 -4.68 16.38
N ARG A 72 -1.66 -4.50 17.66
CA ARG A 72 -2.31 -3.56 18.58
C ARG A 72 -1.67 -2.17 18.58
N GLN A 73 -0.51 -2.02 17.96
CA GLN A 73 0.23 -0.77 17.86
C GLN A 73 -0.05 -0.09 16.53
N SER A 74 -0.09 1.24 16.54
CA SER A 74 -0.19 2.06 15.32
C SER A 74 1.19 2.30 14.73
N TYR A 75 1.28 2.28 13.39
CA TYR A 75 2.52 2.49 12.63
C TYR A 75 2.28 3.40 11.44
N VAL A 76 3.35 4.08 11.01
CA VAL A 76 3.45 4.65 9.68
C VAL A 76 4.23 3.67 8.81
N PHE A 77 3.53 2.87 8.01
CA PHE A 77 4.17 1.98 7.03
C PHE A 77 4.62 2.78 5.82
N VAL A 78 5.90 2.66 5.49
CA VAL A 78 6.53 3.36 4.38
C VAL A 78 7.07 2.32 3.40
N SER A 79 6.61 2.34 2.15
CA SER A 79 6.97 1.35 1.13
C SER A 79 7.47 1.99 -0.16
N ASN A 80 8.35 1.31 -0.90
CA ASN A 80 8.61 1.58 -2.30
C ASN A 80 7.37 1.27 -3.14
N HIS A 81 7.27 1.86 -4.34
CA HIS A 81 6.08 1.74 -5.20
C HIS A 81 6.46 1.26 -6.61
N GLN A 82 6.44 -0.05 -6.79
CA GLN A 82 6.89 -0.72 -8.01
C GLN A 82 5.79 -0.86 -9.07
N GLY A 83 4.56 -1.17 -8.66
CA GLY A 83 3.52 -1.52 -9.62
C GLY A 83 2.09 -1.37 -9.08
N ALA A 84 1.11 -1.74 -9.90
CA ALA A 84 -0.30 -1.77 -9.49
C ALA A 84 -0.56 -2.85 -8.43
N PHE A 85 0.22 -3.93 -8.46
CA PHE A 85 0.08 -5.07 -7.55
C PHE A 85 0.53 -4.79 -6.11
N ASP A 86 1.27 -3.70 -5.86
CA ASP A 86 1.65 -3.28 -4.51
C ASP A 86 0.44 -3.13 -3.59
N ILE A 87 -0.66 -2.61 -4.13
CA ILE A 87 -1.91 -2.42 -3.39
C ILE A 87 -2.49 -3.76 -2.95
N PHE A 88 -2.59 -4.73 -3.88
CA PHE A 88 -3.13 -6.06 -3.61
C PHE A 88 -2.24 -6.84 -2.65
N LEU A 89 -0.92 -6.72 -2.81
CA LEU A 89 0.07 -7.37 -1.96
C LEU A 89 -0.03 -6.88 -0.51
N ILE A 90 -0.08 -5.56 -0.31
CA ILE A 90 -0.21 -4.98 1.03
C ILE A 90 -1.55 -5.36 1.66
N TYR A 91 -2.67 -5.23 0.96
CA TYR A 91 -3.97 -5.65 1.50
C TYR A 91 -4.01 -7.13 1.85
N GLY A 92 -3.53 -7.98 0.95
CA GLY A 92 -3.59 -9.43 1.14
C GLY A 92 -2.66 -9.95 2.21
N PHE A 93 -1.52 -9.29 2.45
CA PHE A 93 -0.42 -9.95 3.16
C PHE A 93 0.20 -9.17 4.30
N LEU A 94 -0.07 -7.88 4.49
CA LEU A 94 0.46 -7.11 5.63
C LEU A 94 -0.21 -7.51 6.96
N HIS A 95 -1.48 -7.89 6.95
CA HIS A 95 -2.26 -8.32 8.11
C HIS A 95 -2.26 -7.27 9.26
N SER A 96 -2.36 -6.00 8.92
CA SER A 96 -2.50 -4.89 9.87
C SER A 96 -3.77 -4.10 9.59
N ASN A 97 -4.32 -3.43 10.61
CA ASN A 97 -5.43 -2.49 10.42
C ASN A 97 -4.87 -1.15 10.00
N PHE A 98 -4.96 -0.81 8.71
CA PHE A 98 -4.38 0.40 8.19
C PHE A 98 -5.35 1.22 7.32
N ARG A 99 -4.96 2.46 7.07
CA ARG A 99 -5.59 3.36 6.11
C ARG A 99 -4.56 3.75 5.05
N TRP A 100 -5.02 3.87 3.80
CA TRP A 100 -4.19 4.44 2.73
C TRP A 100 -4.23 5.95 2.77
N ILE A 101 -3.11 6.59 2.46
CA ILE A 101 -3.10 7.95 1.94
C ILE A 101 -3.04 7.85 0.41
N MET A 102 -4.14 8.19 -0.24
CA MET A 102 -4.32 8.00 -1.68
C MET A 102 -4.76 9.30 -2.38
N LYS A 103 -4.59 9.37 -3.70
CA LYS A 103 -5.00 10.54 -4.50
C LYS A 103 -6.50 10.77 -4.41
N LYS A 104 -6.92 12.05 -4.37
CA LYS A 104 -8.35 12.44 -4.30
C LYS A 104 -9.18 11.95 -5.49
N GLU A 105 -8.57 11.82 -6.68
CA GLU A 105 -9.22 11.38 -7.90
C GLU A 105 -9.76 9.94 -7.79
N LEU A 106 -9.14 9.10 -6.95
CA LEU A 106 -9.61 7.73 -6.71
C LEU A 106 -10.98 7.68 -6.02
N ARG A 107 -11.41 8.79 -5.38
CA ARG A 107 -12.75 8.92 -4.79
C ARG A 107 -13.86 8.85 -5.84
N GLN A 108 -13.55 9.18 -7.11
CA GLN A 108 -14.51 9.20 -8.22
C GLN A 108 -14.77 7.82 -8.82
N ILE A 109 -13.96 6.79 -8.47
CA ILE A 109 -14.17 5.43 -8.97
C ILE A 109 -15.45 4.88 -8.34
N PRO A 110 -16.47 4.51 -9.18
CA PRO A 110 -17.74 4.00 -8.69
C PRO A 110 -17.54 2.83 -7.72
N LEU A 111 -18.34 2.74 -6.68
CA LEU A 111 -18.28 1.77 -5.58
C LEU A 111 -16.97 1.79 -4.79
N VAL A 112 -15.81 1.71 -5.45
CA VAL A 112 -14.49 1.65 -4.80
C VAL A 112 -14.22 2.93 -4.02
N GLY A 113 -14.40 4.11 -4.63
CA GLY A 113 -14.18 5.39 -3.96
C GLY A 113 -15.08 5.57 -2.75
N LYS A 114 -16.37 5.22 -2.88
CA LYS A 114 -17.33 5.28 -1.78
C LYS A 114 -16.95 4.35 -0.63
N LEU A 115 -16.55 3.11 -0.96
CA LEU A 115 -16.09 2.17 0.04
C LEU A 115 -14.84 2.67 0.75
N CYS A 116 -13.83 3.14 0.00
CA CYS A 116 -12.60 3.70 0.57
C CYS A 116 -12.87 4.84 1.56
N GLU A 117 -13.87 5.69 1.25
CA GLU A 117 -14.32 6.75 2.15
C GLU A 117 -14.97 6.18 3.43
N MET A 118 -15.88 5.22 3.28
CA MET A 118 -16.61 4.61 4.41
C MET A 118 -15.70 3.87 5.37
N ILE A 119 -14.66 3.22 4.87
CA ILE A 119 -13.67 2.51 5.71
C ILE A 119 -12.58 3.45 6.27
N GLY A 120 -12.62 4.73 5.93
CA GLY A 120 -11.78 5.77 6.50
C GLY A 120 -10.41 5.92 5.85
N HIS A 121 -10.27 5.55 4.56
CA HIS A 121 -9.07 5.91 3.82
C HIS A 121 -8.96 7.42 3.61
N ILE A 122 -7.74 7.93 3.52
CA ILE A 122 -7.43 9.35 3.54
C ILE A 122 -7.12 9.80 2.12
N PHE A 123 -8.00 10.62 1.56
CA PHE A 123 -7.79 11.19 0.23
C PHE A 123 -6.99 12.49 0.34
N ILE A 124 -5.83 12.52 -0.37
CA ILE A 124 -4.95 13.69 -0.40
C ILE A 124 -5.17 14.49 -1.67
N ASP A 125 -5.41 15.77 -1.50
CA ASP A 125 -5.29 16.77 -2.56
C ASP A 125 -3.86 17.32 -2.56
N ARG A 126 -3.18 17.18 -3.68
CA ARG A 126 -1.78 17.60 -3.86
C ARG A 126 -1.67 18.95 -4.58
N SER A 127 -2.79 19.64 -4.79
CA SER A 127 -2.82 20.90 -5.53
C SER A 127 -2.18 22.06 -4.75
N SER A 128 -2.15 22.00 -3.42
CA SER A 128 -1.57 23.04 -2.56
C SER A 128 -0.96 22.46 -1.28
N MET A 129 0.00 23.18 -0.69
CA MET A 129 0.56 22.84 0.63
C MET A 129 -0.52 22.84 1.72
N HIS A 130 -1.48 23.77 1.66
CA HIS A 130 -2.60 23.85 2.61
C HIS A 130 -3.40 22.54 2.61
N SER A 131 -3.83 22.06 1.44
CA SER A 131 -4.58 20.81 1.30
C SER A 131 -3.81 19.58 1.78
N ILE A 132 -2.48 19.59 1.60
CA ILE A 132 -1.60 18.53 2.13
C ILE A 132 -1.61 18.55 3.66
N MET A 133 -1.46 19.74 4.28
CA MET A 133 -1.47 19.91 5.74
C MET A 133 -2.81 19.48 6.35
N GLU A 134 -3.94 19.92 5.78
CA GLU A 134 -5.27 19.46 6.22
C GLU A 134 -5.42 17.93 6.15
N THR A 135 -4.84 17.30 5.12
CA THR A 135 -4.86 15.84 4.98
C THR A 135 -4.04 15.16 6.08
N LEU A 136 -2.87 15.71 6.42
CA LEU A 136 -2.04 15.21 7.52
C LEU A 136 -2.76 15.35 8.87
N GLU A 137 -3.45 16.46 9.12
CA GLU A 137 -4.25 16.63 10.34
C GLU A 137 -5.42 15.64 10.44
N ARG A 138 -6.06 15.31 9.31
CA ARG A 138 -7.07 14.24 9.26
C ARG A 138 -6.47 12.86 9.52
N ALA A 139 -5.26 12.62 8.98
CA ALA A 139 -4.52 11.38 9.23
C ALA A 139 -4.21 11.23 10.73
N LYS A 140 -3.71 12.27 11.38
CA LYS A 140 -3.43 12.29 12.82
C LYS A 140 -4.63 11.85 13.66
N LYS A 141 -5.81 12.36 13.36
CA LYS A 141 -7.05 11.98 14.07
C LYS A 141 -7.47 10.53 13.88
N SER A 142 -7.02 9.91 12.80
CA SER A 142 -7.38 8.50 12.46
C SER A 142 -6.39 7.48 13.02
N LEU A 143 -5.18 7.90 13.39
CA LEU A 143 -4.08 7.04 13.83
C LEU A 143 -4.07 6.89 15.35
N SER A 144 -4.86 5.95 15.83
CA SER A 144 -4.91 5.57 17.25
C SER A 144 -5.40 4.14 17.40
N ASN A 145 -5.21 3.54 18.56
CA ASN A 145 -5.76 2.23 18.91
C ASN A 145 -5.47 1.12 17.90
N GLY A 146 -4.22 1.03 17.40
CA GLY A 146 -3.78 0.03 16.45
C GLY A 146 -4.18 0.30 15.00
N VAL A 147 -4.73 1.49 14.69
CA VAL A 147 -4.94 1.93 13.31
C VAL A 147 -3.64 2.54 12.78
N SER A 148 -3.12 2.00 11.72
CA SER A 148 -1.89 2.43 11.04
C SER A 148 -2.20 3.17 9.74
N VAL A 149 -1.18 3.75 9.12
CA VAL A 149 -1.27 4.31 7.77
C VAL A 149 -0.23 3.68 6.87
N VAL A 150 -0.57 3.47 5.59
CA VAL A 150 0.38 3.04 4.55
C VAL A 150 0.58 4.18 3.57
N VAL A 151 1.84 4.49 3.27
CA VAL A 151 2.24 5.57 2.38
C VAL A 151 3.31 5.07 1.41
N PHE A 152 3.15 5.45 0.14
CA PHE A 152 4.22 5.40 -0.85
C PHE A 152 4.87 6.78 -0.94
N PRO A 153 6.01 7.04 -0.28
CA PRO A 153 6.58 8.38 -0.18
C PRO A 153 7.14 8.91 -1.50
N GLU A 154 7.38 8.03 -2.48
CA GLU A 154 7.73 8.41 -3.85
C GLU A 154 6.61 9.22 -4.52
N GLY A 155 5.36 8.94 -4.16
CA GLY A 155 4.16 9.62 -4.67
C GLY A 155 3.70 9.15 -6.04
N SER A 156 4.46 8.32 -6.74
CA SER A 156 4.11 7.65 -8.00
C SER A 156 4.86 6.33 -8.12
N ARG A 157 4.34 5.42 -8.94
CA ARG A 157 5.04 4.19 -9.31
C ARG A 157 6.34 4.50 -10.04
N THR A 158 7.37 3.71 -9.80
CA THR A 158 8.65 3.81 -10.51
C THR A 158 8.50 3.48 -12.00
N HIS A 159 9.37 4.06 -12.84
CA HIS A 159 9.51 3.71 -14.25
C HIS A 159 10.61 2.66 -14.50
N THR A 160 11.54 2.51 -13.54
CA THR A 160 12.75 1.70 -13.72
C THR A 160 12.83 0.51 -12.77
N GLY A 161 11.91 0.39 -11.81
CA GLY A 161 11.99 -0.55 -10.68
C GLY A 161 12.84 -0.05 -9.53
N LYS A 162 13.68 0.98 -9.72
CA LYS A 162 14.52 1.57 -8.67
C LYS A 162 13.70 2.47 -7.75
N VAL A 163 14.15 2.59 -6.50
CA VAL A 163 13.48 3.41 -5.47
C VAL A 163 13.78 4.89 -5.69
N GLY A 164 12.74 5.67 -5.94
CA GLY A 164 12.85 7.11 -6.13
C GLY A 164 13.13 7.89 -4.84
N ALA A 165 13.08 9.21 -4.96
CA ALA A 165 13.22 10.11 -3.82
C ALA A 165 11.96 10.08 -2.94
N PHE A 166 12.14 10.08 -1.63
CA PHE A 166 11.06 10.06 -0.65
C PHE A 166 10.65 11.46 -0.22
N LYS A 167 9.34 11.71 -0.21
CA LYS A 167 8.73 12.97 0.24
C LYS A 167 8.59 12.98 1.76
N ARG A 168 8.68 14.18 2.34
CA ARG A 168 8.73 14.40 3.80
C ARG A 168 7.42 14.06 4.54
N GLY A 169 6.26 14.09 3.90
CA GLY A 169 4.95 14.08 4.55
C GLY A 169 4.68 12.87 5.48
N ALA A 170 5.09 11.66 5.09
CA ALA A 170 4.94 10.49 5.95
C ALA A 170 5.80 10.55 7.21
N TYR A 171 6.99 11.11 7.10
CA TYR A 171 7.95 11.27 8.18
C TYR A 171 7.53 12.38 9.15
N GLN A 172 7.01 13.50 8.62
CA GLN A 172 6.42 14.54 9.44
C GLN A 172 5.26 13.99 10.27
N LEU A 173 4.36 13.22 9.65
CA LEU A 173 3.23 12.58 10.33
C LEU A 173 3.71 11.65 11.46
N ALA A 174 4.75 10.83 11.21
CA ALA A 174 5.30 9.91 12.19
C ALA A 174 5.91 10.64 13.40
N ILE A 175 6.67 11.70 13.15
CA ILE A 175 7.29 12.54 14.19
C ILE A 175 6.22 13.31 14.98
N ASP A 176 5.26 13.95 14.32
CA ASP A 176 4.19 14.72 14.99
C ASP A 176 3.35 13.87 15.95
N LEU A 177 3.21 12.57 15.64
CA LEU A 177 2.46 11.62 16.44
C LEU A 177 3.34 10.75 17.34
N GLN A 178 4.66 10.84 17.21
CA GLN A 178 5.62 9.94 17.89
C GLN A 178 5.29 8.44 17.64
N ILE A 179 4.81 8.12 16.41
CA ILE A 179 4.44 6.77 15.99
C ILE A 179 5.58 6.18 15.17
N PRO A 180 6.06 4.95 15.47
CA PRO A 180 7.19 4.36 14.77
C PRO A 180 6.90 4.13 13.29
N ILE A 181 7.94 4.28 12.47
CA ILE A 181 7.92 3.96 11.04
C ILE A 181 8.30 2.49 10.87
N VAL A 182 7.53 1.77 10.04
CA VAL A 182 7.88 0.43 9.60
C VAL A 182 8.18 0.47 8.10
N PRO A 183 9.46 0.29 7.71
CA PRO A 183 9.80 0.15 6.31
C PRO A 183 9.22 -1.14 5.74
N LEU A 184 8.65 -1.08 4.55
CA LEU A 184 8.19 -2.23 3.78
C LEU A 184 8.94 -2.27 2.45
N THR A 185 9.52 -3.41 2.11
CA THR A 185 10.07 -3.62 0.77
C THR A 185 9.14 -4.50 -0.03
N ILE A 186 8.69 -3.98 -1.17
CA ILE A 186 7.99 -4.74 -2.21
C ILE A 186 8.97 -5.01 -3.34
N ASP A 187 9.03 -6.29 -3.75
CA ASP A 187 9.82 -6.76 -4.88
C ASP A 187 8.99 -7.71 -5.73
N GLY A 188 9.24 -7.76 -7.04
CA GLY A 188 8.54 -8.58 -8.02
C GLY A 188 7.31 -7.93 -8.66
N ALA A 189 6.74 -6.90 -8.07
CA ALA A 189 5.56 -6.25 -8.64
C ALA A 189 5.87 -5.49 -9.94
N PHE A 190 7.09 -4.97 -10.09
CA PHE A 190 7.56 -4.33 -11.32
C PHE A 190 7.66 -5.32 -12.48
N GLU A 191 8.16 -6.54 -12.22
CA GLU A 191 8.28 -7.59 -13.22
C GLU A 191 6.92 -8.17 -13.63
N VAL A 192 5.98 -8.26 -12.69
CA VAL A 192 4.63 -8.76 -12.99
C VAL A 192 3.86 -7.75 -13.84
N LEU A 193 3.88 -6.46 -13.48
CA LEU A 193 3.27 -5.39 -14.27
C LEU A 193 3.91 -4.05 -13.94
N SER A 194 4.86 -3.64 -14.76
CA SER A 194 5.45 -2.30 -14.65
C SER A 194 4.45 -1.19 -15.00
N ARG A 195 4.77 0.02 -14.60
CA ARG A 195 3.93 1.20 -14.87
C ARG A 195 3.67 1.44 -16.35
N ASP A 196 4.67 1.18 -17.18
CA ASP A 196 4.70 1.51 -18.61
C ASP A 196 4.30 0.32 -19.49
N SER A 197 3.85 -0.79 -18.89
CA SER A 197 3.37 -1.99 -19.58
C SER A 197 1.88 -2.20 -19.36
N ASN A 198 1.21 -2.69 -20.41
CA ASN A 198 -0.15 -3.21 -20.34
C ASN A 198 -0.19 -4.74 -20.40
N VAL A 199 0.97 -5.39 -20.39
CA VAL A 199 1.09 -6.85 -20.45
C VAL A 199 1.69 -7.35 -19.15
N MET A 200 0.94 -8.21 -18.46
CA MET A 200 1.40 -8.88 -17.26
C MET A 200 2.32 -10.04 -17.60
N SER A 201 3.13 -10.43 -16.63
CA SER A 201 3.94 -11.67 -16.66
C SER A 201 3.79 -12.40 -15.32
N PRO A 202 3.77 -13.75 -15.32
CA PRO A 202 3.85 -14.47 -14.05
C PRO A 202 5.20 -14.21 -13.38
N GLY A 203 5.22 -14.16 -12.07
CA GLY A 203 6.43 -13.85 -11.31
C GLY A 203 6.37 -14.32 -9.88
N HIS A 204 7.05 -13.61 -9.00
CA HIS A 204 7.04 -13.89 -7.58
C HIS A 204 7.02 -12.56 -6.81
N PHE A 205 6.02 -12.35 -5.97
CA PHE A 205 5.94 -11.19 -5.10
C PHE A 205 6.65 -11.45 -3.78
N ASN A 206 7.50 -10.52 -3.37
CA ASN A 206 8.13 -10.52 -2.06
C ASN A 206 7.67 -9.28 -1.28
N LEU A 207 7.18 -9.49 -0.06
CA LEU A 207 6.89 -8.44 0.91
C LEU A 207 7.80 -8.64 2.12
N THR A 208 8.72 -7.70 2.35
CA THR A 208 9.55 -7.70 3.57
C THR A 208 9.06 -6.59 4.50
N ILE A 209 8.67 -6.98 5.71
CA ILE A 209 8.29 -6.08 6.80
C ILE A 209 9.53 -5.93 7.68
N HIS A 210 10.16 -4.76 7.66
CA HIS A 210 11.37 -4.51 8.44
C HIS A 210 11.05 -4.18 9.91
N PRO A 211 12.04 -4.23 10.81
CA PRO A 211 11.88 -3.76 12.18
C PRO A 211 11.42 -2.30 12.22
N PRO A 212 10.60 -1.91 13.21
CA PRO A 212 10.18 -0.53 13.39
C PRO A 212 11.37 0.39 13.72
N ILE A 213 11.37 1.58 13.13
CA ILE A 213 12.27 2.68 13.45
C ILE A 213 11.52 3.60 14.42
N SER A 214 12.07 3.79 15.63
CA SER A 214 11.45 4.67 16.64
C SER A 214 11.48 6.12 16.20
N THR A 215 10.41 6.83 16.49
CA THR A 215 10.32 8.30 16.32
C THR A 215 10.21 9.03 17.65
N GLU A 216 10.30 8.30 18.76
CA GLU A 216 10.23 8.86 20.11
C GLU A 216 11.34 9.88 20.33
N GLY A 217 10.99 11.09 20.78
CA GLY A 217 11.91 12.20 20.99
C GLY A 217 12.46 12.85 19.73
N LEU A 218 12.11 12.36 18.52
CA LEU A 218 12.55 12.97 17.28
C LEU A 218 11.76 14.26 16.99
N THR A 219 12.43 15.18 16.30
CA THR A 219 11.94 16.49 15.92
C THR A 219 11.93 16.65 14.39
N PRO A 220 11.32 17.68 13.82
CA PRO A 220 11.36 17.95 12.38
C PRO A 220 12.77 18.09 11.79
N SER A 221 13.80 18.37 12.60
CA SER A 221 15.20 18.39 12.15
C SER A 221 15.74 16.99 11.79
N ASP A 222 15.15 15.92 12.35
CA ASP A 222 15.54 14.53 12.13
C ASP A 222 14.95 13.91 10.84
N ILE A 223 14.04 14.59 10.17
CA ILE A 223 13.29 14.04 9.01
C ILE A 223 14.25 13.54 7.93
N ASN A 224 15.28 14.29 7.58
CA ASN A 224 16.19 13.90 6.49
C ASN A 224 17.00 12.63 6.86
N ARG A 225 17.42 12.48 8.11
CA ARG A 225 18.05 11.27 8.63
C ARG A 225 17.09 10.08 8.54
N LEU A 226 15.87 10.27 9.00
CA LEU A 226 14.84 9.23 9.01
C LEU A 226 14.44 8.78 7.59
N ILE A 227 14.39 9.71 6.63
CA ILE A 227 14.20 9.41 5.20
C ILE A 227 15.34 8.53 4.69
N SER A 228 16.60 8.93 4.95
CA SER A 228 17.79 8.20 4.49
C SER A 228 17.82 6.78 5.07
N GLU A 229 17.61 6.64 6.37
CA GLU A 229 17.58 5.36 7.07
C GLU A 229 16.50 4.44 6.52
N THR A 230 15.27 4.93 6.40
CA THR A 230 14.14 4.17 5.86
C THR A 230 14.39 3.74 4.41
N ARG A 231 14.90 4.65 3.56
CA ARG A 231 15.17 4.36 2.15
C ARG A 231 16.28 3.31 2.02
N THR A 232 17.37 3.43 2.77
CA THR A 232 18.47 2.45 2.81
C THR A 232 17.95 1.08 3.24
N THR A 233 17.13 1.02 4.28
CA THR A 233 16.50 -0.22 4.75
C THR A 233 15.65 -0.87 3.66
N ILE A 234 14.83 -0.11 2.96
CA ILE A 234 13.99 -0.63 1.86
C ILE A 234 14.86 -1.16 0.72
N ILE A 235 15.87 -0.40 0.29
CA ILE A 235 16.78 -0.78 -0.80
C ILE A 235 17.58 -2.04 -0.45
N SER A 236 17.97 -2.23 0.82
CA SER A 236 18.78 -3.38 1.24
C SER A 236 18.14 -4.73 0.92
N ALA A 237 16.82 -4.81 0.91
CA ALA A 237 16.06 -6.02 0.64
C ALA A 237 15.65 -6.20 -0.84
N LEU A 238 15.99 -5.25 -1.71
CA LEU A 238 15.75 -5.37 -3.16
C LEU A 238 16.86 -6.19 -3.85
N PRO A 239 16.57 -6.82 -4.99
CA PRO A 239 17.58 -7.38 -5.87
C PRO A 239 18.58 -6.31 -6.36
N ASP A 240 19.82 -6.70 -6.62
CA ASP A 240 20.92 -5.78 -7.00
C ASP A 240 20.58 -4.90 -8.21
N LYS A 241 19.84 -5.43 -9.19
CA LYS A 241 19.38 -4.67 -10.37
C LYS A 241 18.50 -3.45 -10.04
N PHE A 242 17.96 -3.34 -8.82
CA PHE A 242 17.11 -2.24 -8.37
C PHE A 242 17.72 -1.39 -7.25
N LYS A 243 18.95 -1.70 -6.80
CA LYS A 243 19.60 -0.98 -5.69
C LYS A 243 20.23 0.35 -6.07
N GLU A 244 20.64 0.53 -7.34
CA GLU A 244 21.29 1.74 -7.85
C GLU A 244 20.39 2.63 -8.69
#